data_2ffb87265ffbc906ac8f939f01dcde1e
#
_entry.id   2ffb87265ffbc906ac8f939f01dcde1e
#
_cell.length_a   1.000
_cell.length_b   1.000
_cell.length_c   1.000
_cell.angle_alpha   90.00
_cell.angle_beta   90.00
_cell.angle_gamma   90.00
#
_symmetry.space_group_name_H-M   'P 1'
#
loop_
_entity.id
_entity.type
_entity.pdbx_description
1 polymer ?
#
loop_
_entity_poly.entity_id
_entity_poly.type
_entity_poly.pdbx_seq_one_letter_code
_entity_poly.pdbx_strand_id
1 'polypeptide(L)'
;VAALPQVESVAVSRSWPDAIVIDVVRRAPVALVATGSGYDVVDASGAVIRSVTVLEDGVPVVRASGDGVGAAVAVARELPEDIRRRVVEIEATTRNDVTLILKNGAEVMWGSAEEGPFKAEVLLVLLKEVDARFYDVSAPGVPATSDTPRRSMG
;
A
#
# COMPACT_ATOMS: atom_id res chain seq x y z
N VAL A 1 23.79 -11.49 -8.97
CA VAL A 1 23.24 -10.69 -7.84
C VAL A 1 21.99 -9.94 -8.28
N ALA A 2 21.99 -9.30 -9.47
CA ALA A 2 20.81 -8.59 -9.99
C ALA A 2 19.60 -9.50 -10.31
N ALA A 3 19.80 -10.82 -10.44
CA ALA A 3 18.75 -11.79 -10.66
C ALA A 3 18.04 -12.28 -9.37
N LEU A 4 18.47 -11.81 -8.19
CA LEU A 4 17.83 -12.16 -6.93
C LEU A 4 16.54 -11.34 -6.74
N PRO A 5 15.40 -11.96 -6.41
CA PRO A 5 14.12 -11.25 -6.25
C PRO A 5 14.16 -10.12 -5.22
N GLN A 6 15.05 -10.21 -4.23
CA GLN A 6 15.22 -9.23 -3.15
C GLN A 6 16.07 -8.01 -3.55
N VAL A 7 16.66 -8.02 -4.74
CA VAL A 7 17.54 -6.95 -5.24
C VAL A 7 16.81 -6.14 -6.28
N GLU A 8 16.69 -4.85 -6.05
CA GLU A 8 16.09 -3.90 -7.00
C GLU A 8 17.11 -3.49 -8.07
N SER A 9 18.31 -3.11 -7.63
CA SER A 9 19.40 -2.73 -8.53
C SER A 9 20.76 -3.03 -7.93
N VAL A 10 21.74 -3.19 -8.81
CA VAL A 10 23.15 -3.33 -8.45
C VAL A 10 23.96 -2.36 -9.29
N ALA A 11 24.70 -1.48 -8.67
CA ALA A 11 25.69 -0.63 -9.30
C ALA A 11 27.08 -1.11 -8.92
N VAL A 12 27.94 -1.31 -9.93
CA VAL A 12 29.34 -1.68 -9.72
C VAL A 12 30.18 -0.51 -10.21
N SER A 13 30.96 0.07 -9.32
CA SER A 13 31.89 1.13 -9.64
C SER A 13 33.33 0.75 -9.25
N ARG A 14 34.30 1.29 -9.99
CA ARG A 14 35.72 1.10 -9.70
C ARG A 14 36.26 2.34 -9.02
N SER A 15 36.78 2.17 -7.81
CA SER A 15 37.46 3.23 -7.09
C SER A 15 38.98 3.04 -7.15
N TRP A 16 39.69 4.07 -7.58
CA TRP A 16 41.15 4.06 -7.68
C TRP A 16 41.81 4.05 -6.28
N PRO A 17 42.91 3.33 -6.06
CA PRO A 17 43.71 2.57 -7.03
C PRO A 17 43.26 1.13 -7.25
N ASP A 18 42.59 0.41 -6.31
CA ASP A 18 42.33 -1.01 -6.40
C ASP A 18 41.05 -1.47 -5.68
N ALA A 19 40.01 -0.62 -5.57
CA ALA A 19 38.77 -0.98 -4.92
C ALA A 19 37.62 -1.13 -5.94
N ILE A 20 36.81 -2.20 -5.77
CA ILE A 20 35.52 -2.37 -6.43
C ILE A 20 34.44 -2.07 -5.40
N VAL A 21 33.60 -1.10 -5.71
CA VAL A 21 32.41 -0.77 -4.89
C VAL A 21 31.20 -1.39 -5.54
N ILE A 22 30.46 -2.20 -4.77
CA ILE A 22 29.21 -2.82 -5.19
C ILE A 22 28.10 -2.22 -4.35
N ASP A 23 27.30 -1.36 -4.96
CA ASP A 23 26.10 -0.79 -4.35
C ASP A 23 24.91 -1.69 -4.66
N VAL A 24 24.28 -2.23 -3.63
CA VAL A 24 23.12 -3.09 -3.73
C VAL A 24 21.91 -2.38 -3.14
N VAL A 25 20.92 -2.07 -3.97
CA VAL A 25 19.64 -1.56 -3.51
C VAL A 25 18.69 -2.75 -3.33
N ARG A 26 18.19 -2.93 -2.12
CA ARG A 26 17.21 -3.96 -1.79
C ARG A 26 15.80 -3.47 -2.10
N ARG A 27 14.97 -4.37 -2.64
CA ARG A 27 13.55 -4.10 -2.80
C ARG A 27 12.90 -3.91 -1.43
N ALA A 28 12.15 -2.82 -1.28
CA ALA A 28 11.38 -2.56 -0.08
C ALA A 28 9.97 -3.17 -0.23
N PRO A 29 9.46 -3.91 0.78
CA PRO A 29 8.10 -4.42 0.75
C PRO A 29 7.10 -3.27 0.83
N VAL A 30 6.07 -3.32 0.00
CA VAL A 30 5.00 -2.33 -0.06
C VAL A 30 3.67 -2.93 0.37
N ALA A 31 3.42 -4.18 0.02
CA ALA A 31 2.19 -4.90 0.35
C ALA A 31 2.39 -6.41 0.42
N LEU A 32 1.48 -7.07 1.12
CA LEU A 32 1.28 -8.51 1.16
C LEU A 32 0.05 -8.85 0.32
N VAL A 33 0.23 -9.46 -0.83
CA VAL A 33 -0.89 -9.89 -1.68
C VAL A 33 -1.33 -11.28 -1.28
N ALA A 34 -2.59 -11.45 -0.89
CA ALA A 34 -3.13 -12.74 -0.48
C ALA A 34 -3.14 -13.72 -1.66
N THR A 35 -2.67 -14.94 -1.42
CA THR A 35 -2.67 -16.06 -2.35
C THR A 35 -3.48 -17.24 -1.78
N GLY A 36 -3.67 -18.30 -2.54
CA GLY A 36 -4.37 -19.51 -2.04
C GLY A 36 -3.67 -20.23 -0.89
N SER A 37 -2.36 -19.99 -0.67
CA SER A 37 -1.53 -20.69 0.32
C SER A 37 -0.76 -19.79 1.28
N GLY A 38 -0.97 -18.48 1.20
CA GLY A 38 -0.24 -17.50 2.04
C GLY A 38 -0.29 -16.12 1.43
N TYR A 39 0.84 -15.42 1.43
CA TYR A 39 0.96 -14.07 0.94
C TYR A 39 2.22 -13.89 0.12
N ASP A 40 2.12 -13.18 -0.98
CA ASP A 40 3.26 -12.71 -1.75
C ASP A 40 3.63 -11.29 -1.30
N VAL A 41 4.85 -11.14 -0.83
CA VAL A 41 5.42 -9.82 -0.50
C VAL A 41 5.84 -9.16 -1.79
N VAL A 42 5.24 -8.02 -2.09
CA VAL A 42 5.50 -7.28 -3.33
C VAL A 42 6.17 -5.93 -3.07
N ASP A 43 6.98 -5.51 -4.03
CA ASP A 43 7.60 -4.18 -4.03
C ASP A 43 6.73 -3.13 -4.74
N ALA A 44 7.24 -1.91 -4.82
CA ALA A 44 6.58 -0.78 -5.48
C ALA A 44 6.31 -0.99 -6.98
N SER A 45 7.00 -1.91 -7.64
CA SER A 45 6.75 -2.27 -9.04
C SER A 45 5.68 -3.36 -9.19
N GLY A 46 5.24 -3.97 -8.08
CA GLY A 46 4.39 -5.14 -8.05
C GLY A 46 5.15 -6.46 -8.21
N ALA A 47 6.48 -6.41 -8.24
CA ALA A 47 7.30 -7.62 -8.32
C ALA A 47 7.30 -8.39 -6.99
N VAL A 48 7.17 -9.71 -7.06
CA VAL A 48 7.22 -10.57 -5.88
C VAL A 48 8.65 -10.66 -5.36
N ILE A 49 8.87 -10.23 -4.12
CA ILE A 49 10.16 -10.34 -3.42
C ILE A 49 10.32 -11.74 -2.83
N ARG A 50 9.28 -12.24 -2.17
CA ARG A 50 9.21 -13.55 -1.52
C ARG A 50 7.76 -13.91 -1.18
N SER A 51 7.53 -15.20 -0.92
CA SER A 51 6.25 -15.67 -0.37
C SER A 51 6.39 -16.00 1.11
N VAL A 52 5.37 -15.69 1.90
CA VAL A 52 5.33 -15.92 3.34
C VAL A 52 3.98 -16.53 3.74
N THR A 53 3.96 -17.20 4.89
CA THR A 53 2.73 -17.78 5.46
C THR A 53 2.21 -17.00 6.67
N VAL A 54 2.99 -16.04 7.14
CA VAL A 54 2.68 -15.20 8.31
C VAL A 54 2.71 -13.74 7.89
N LEU A 55 1.81 -12.95 8.46
CA LEU A 55 1.75 -11.50 8.23
C LEU A 55 2.99 -10.79 8.78
N GLU A 56 3.45 -9.78 8.07
CA GLU A 56 4.56 -8.92 8.49
C GLU A 56 4.02 -7.59 9.04
N ASP A 57 4.48 -7.21 10.22
CA ASP A 57 4.09 -5.94 10.83
C ASP A 57 4.51 -4.74 9.98
N GLY A 58 3.61 -3.79 9.84
CA GLY A 58 3.86 -2.55 9.10
C GLY A 58 3.73 -2.66 7.57
N VAL A 59 3.40 -3.85 7.05
CA VAL A 59 3.11 -4.05 5.63
C VAL A 59 1.63 -4.39 5.48
N PRO A 60 0.82 -3.58 4.77
CA PRO A 60 -0.60 -3.83 4.61
C PRO A 60 -0.89 -5.08 3.77
N VAL A 61 -1.95 -5.79 4.13
CA VAL A 61 -2.45 -6.93 3.34
C VAL A 61 -3.34 -6.42 2.22
N VAL A 62 -3.07 -6.83 1.00
CA VAL A 62 -3.94 -6.59 -0.16
C VAL A 62 -4.88 -7.78 -0.34
N ARG A 63 -6.18 -7.55 -0.16
CA ARG A 63 -7.26 -8.47 -0.51
C ARG A 63 -8.01 -7.92 -1.71
N ALA A 64 -7.54 -8.28 -2.88
CA ALA A 64 -8.09 -7.75 -4.11
C ALA A 64 -8.28 -8.86 -5.15
N SER A 65 -9.14 -8.62 -6.13
CA SER A 65 -9.41 -9.53 -7.23
C SER A 65 -9.49 -8.77 -8.56
N GLY A 66 -9.29 -9.46 -9.65
CA GLY A 66 -9.38 -8.87 -10.98
C GLY A 66 -8.52 -7.62 -11.15
N ASP A 67 -9.11 -6.57 -11.70
CA ASP A 67 -8.46 -5.28 -11.93
C ASP A 67 -8.14 -4.51 -10.64
N GLY A 68 -8.74 -4.91 -9.52
CA GLY A 68 -8.51 -4.31 -8.20
C GLY A 68 -7.10 -4.56 -7.66
N VAL A 69 -6.46 -5.68 -8.02
CA VAL A 69 -5.11 -6.03 -7.52
C VAL A 69 -4.10 -4.95 -7.90
N GLY A 70 -4.05 -4.56 -9.16
CA GLY A 70 -3.15 -3.52 -9.63
C GLY A 70 -3.39 -2.16 -8.97
N ALA A 71 -4.68 -1.80 -8.79
CA ALA A 71 -5.06 -0.55 -8.14
C ALA A 71 -4.68 -0.55 -6.65
N ALA A 72 -4.94 -1.63 -5.92
CA ALA A 72 -4.58 -1.76 -4.51
C ALA A 72 -3.06 -1.67 -4.28
N VAL A 73 -2.26 -2.32 -5.13
CA VAL A 73 -0.79 -2.23 -5.06
C VAL A 73 -0.31 -0.82 -5.42
N ALA A 74 -0.91 -0.18 -6.43
CA ALA A 74 -0.58 1.21 -6.79
C ALA A 74 -0.87 2.17 -5.63
N VAL A 75 -2.04 2.04 -4.98
CA VAL A 75 -2.37 2.81 -3.78
C VAL A 75 -1.38 2.52 -2.66
N ALA A 76 -1.10 1.26 -2.33
CA ALA A 76 -0.16 0.89 -1.27
C ALA A 76 1.22 1.53 -1.47
N ARG A 77 1.70 1.60 -2.72
CA ARG A 77 2.97 2.22 -3.10
C ARG A 77 2.99 3.72 -2.84
N GLU A 78 1.89 4.41 -3.12
CA GLU A 78 1.79 5.87 -3.07
C GLU A 78 1.39 6.41 -1.69
N LEU A 79 0.93 5.54 -0.78
CA LEU A 79 0.57 5.95 0.57
C LEU A 79 1.77 6.55 1.31
N PRO A 80 1.65 7.79 1.84
CA PRO A 80 2.63 8.34 2.76
C PRO A 80 2.81 7.44 3.99
N GLU A 81 4.01 7.46 4.56
CA GLU A 81 4.38 6.63 5.71
C GLU A 81 3.41 6.79 6.90
N ASP A 82 2.92 8.01 7.14
CA ASP A 82 1.99 8.30 8.24
C ASP A 82 0.62 7.63 8.08
N ILE A 83 0.16 7.44 6.85
CA ILE A 83 -1.06 6.70 6.55
C ILE A 83 -0.75 5.20 6.51
N ARG A 84 0.30 4.79 5.81
CA ARG A 84 0.68 3.39 5.63
C ARG A 84 0.83 2.66 6.97
N ARG A 85 1.44 3.27 7.97
CA ARG A 85 1.57 2.71 9.33
C ARG A 85 0.24 2.48 10.04
N ARG A 86 -0.82 3.15 9.61
CA ARG A 86 -2.18 3.01 10.15
C ARG A 86 -3.01 1.98 9.40
N VAL A 87 -2.65 1.66 8.16
CA VAL A 87 -3.38 0.72 7.30
C VAL A 87 -2.96 -0.72 7.62
N VAL A 88 -3.93 -1.59 7.83
CA VAL A 88 -3.70 -3.03 8.01
C VAL A 88 -4.10 -3.83 6.79
N GLU A 89 -5.11 -3.36 6.04
CA GLU A 89 -5.63 -4.07 4.87
C GLU A 89 -6.05 -3.07 3.79
N ILE A 90 -5.87 -3.47 2.54
CA ILE A 90 -6.33 -2.74 1.36
C ILE A 90 -7.21 -3.69 0.57
N GLU A 91 -8.47 -3.35 0.40
CA GLU A 91 -9.44 -4.13 -0.35
C GLU A 91 -9.75 -3.46 -1.69
N ALA A 92 -9.91 -4.27 -2.75
CA ALA A 92 -10.40 -3.80 -4.04
C ALA A 92 -10.94 -4.95 -4.88
N THR A 93 -12.07 -4.75 -5.54
CA THR A 93 -12.60 -5.66 -6.58
C THR A 93 -12.43 -5.07 -7.97
N THR A 94 -12.42 -3.77 -8.06
CA THR A 94 -12.19 -3.01 -9.28
C THR A 94 -11.09 -1.97 -9.08
N ARG A 95 -10.68 -1.30 -10.14
CA ARG A 95 -9.70 -0.21 -10.08
C ARG A 95 -10.21 1.05 -9.39
N ASN A 96 -11.52 1.16 -9.14
CA ASN A 96 -12.15 2.39 -8.64
C ASN A 96 -12.81 2.23 -7.26
N ASP A 97 -12.64 1.09 -6.60
CA ASP A 97 -13.27 0.81 -5.31
C ASP A 97 -12.28 0.47 -4.20
N VAL A 98 -11.07 0.98 -4.31
CA VAL A 98 -10.03 0.72 -3.29
C VAL A 98 -10.50 1.27 -1.94
N THR A 99 -10.47 0.41 -0.94
CA THR A 99 -10.81 0.72 0.45
C THR A 99 -9.64 0.37 1.36
N LEU A 100 -9.28 1.29 2.26
CA LEU A 100 -8.25 1.06 3.26
C LEU A 100 -8.91 0.74 4.59
N ILE A 101 -8.43 -0.29 5.27
CA ILE A 101 -8.85 -0.63 6.64
C ILE A 101 -7.74 -0.20 7.59
N LEU A 102 -8.09 0.63 8.56
CA LEU A 102 -7.15 1.17 9.53
C LEU A 102 -7.04 0.27 10.78
N LYS A 103 -5.96 0.38 11.52
CA LYS A 103 -5.71 -0.37 12.77
C LYS A 103 -6.80 -0.19 13.84
N ASN A 104 -7.46 0.97 13.87
CA ASN A 104 -8.58 1.24 14.78
C ASN A 104 -9.93 0.71 14.27
N GLY A 105 -9.94 0.00 13.13
CA GLY A 105 -11.14 -0.54 12.50
C GLY A 105 -11.91 0.46 11.64
N ALA A 106 -11.45 1.69 11.49
CA ALA A 106 -12.07 2.64 10.57
C ALA A 106 -11.81 2.25 9.11
N GLU A 107 -12.77 2.53 8.25
CA GLU A 107 -12.72 2.30 6.82
C GLU A 107 -12.50 3.61 6.07
N VAL A 108 -11.64 3.58 5.06
CA VAL A 108 -11.38 4.74 4.18
C VAL A 108 -11.70 4.35 2.75
N MET A 109 -12.73 4.94 2.18
CA MET A 109 -13.00 4.84 0.75
C MET A 109 -12.00 5.71 -0.01
N TRP A 110 -11.03 5.06 -0.62
CA TRP A 110 -9.99 5.72 -1.42
C TRP A 110 -10.42 5.90 -2.88
N GLY A 111 -11.17 4.95 -3.41
CA GLY A 111 -11.61 4.93 -4.80
C GLY A 111 -10.51 4.48 -5.76
N SER A 112 -10.16 5.29 -6.75
CA SER A 112 -9.09 4.98 -7.70
C SER A 112 -7.70 5.35 -7.15
N ALA A 113 -6.64 4.91 -7.83
CA ALA A 113 -5.26 5.32 -7.53
C ALA A 113 -4.96 6.77 -7.96
N GLU A 114 -5.85 7.42 -8.71
CA GLU A 114 -5.67 8.79 -9.17
C GLU A 114 -5.70 9.78 -8.01
N GLU A 115 -5.01 10.91 -8.15
CA GLU A 115 -4.92 11.99 -7.15
C GLU A 115 -4.43 11.54 -5.77
N GLY A 116 -3.65 10.45 -5.71
CA GLY A 116 -3.15 9.85 -4.47
C GLY A 116 -2.57 10.86 -3.47
N PRO A 117 -1.63 11.74 -3.86
CA PRO A 117 -1.08 12.75 -2.96
C PRO A 117 -2.13 13.69 -2.36
N PHE A 118 -3.09 14.16 -3.15
CA PHE A 118 -4.15 15.04 -2.66
C PHE A 118 -5.12 14.32 -1.72
N LYS A 119 -5.52 13.08 -2.06
CA LYS A 119 -6.32 12.24 -1.16
C LYS A 119 -5.62 11.98 0.16
N ALA A 120 -4.30 11.76 0.13
CA ALA A 120 -3.51 11.56 1.33
C ALA A 120 -3.48 12.79 2.24
N GLU A 121 -3.29 13.99 1.68
CA GLU A 121 -3.34 15.24 2.44
C GLU A 121 -4.70 15.43 3.11
N VAL A 122 -5.79 15.27 2.35
CA VAL A 122 -7.16 15.38 2.86
C VAL A 122 -7.41 14.36 3.97
N LEU A 123 -7.02 13.09 3.77
CA LEU A 123 -7.18 12.05 4.77
C LEU A 123 -6.41 12.35 6.06
N LEU A 124 -5.17 12.84 5.97
CA LEU A 124 -4.37 13.20 7.15
C LEU A 124 -5.03 14.30 7.98
N VAL A 125 -5.63 15.30 7.33
CA VAL A 125 -6.40 16.35 8.01
C VAL A 125 -7.63 15.75 8.68
N LEU A 126 -8.40 14.93 7.97
CA LEU A 126 -9.61 14.30 8.54
C LEU A 126 -9.28 13.40 9.72
N LEU A 127 -8.25 12.57 9.64
CA LEU A 127 -7.83 11.67 10.74
C LEU A 127 -7.35 12.43 11.98
N LYS A 128 -6.95 13.69 11.84
CA LYS A 128 -6.52 14.54 12.94
C LYS A 128 -7.68 15.30 13.57
N GLU A 129 -8.60 15.78 12.75
CA GLU A 129 -9.66 16.72 13.19
C GLU A 129 -10.98 16.00 13.50
N VAL A 130 -11.23 14.82 12.93
CA VAL A 130 -12.51 14.11 13.04
C VAL A 130 -12.27 12.66 13.47
N ASP A 131 -12.88 12.25 14.58
CA ASP A 131 -12.94 10.84 14.98
C ASP A 131 -14.19 10.20 14.36
N ALA A 132 -14.02 9.44 13.30
CA ALA A 132 -15.09 8.79 12.58
C ALA A 132 -14.74 7.32 12.28
N ARG A 133 -15.75 6.53 11.95
CA ARG A 133 -15.56 5.11 11.55
C ARG A 133 -15.45 4.92 10.04
N PHE A 134 -15.87 5.90 9.29
CA PHE A 134 -15.81 5.90 7.83
C PHE A 134 -15.36 7.27 7.31
N TYR A 135 -14.41 7.24 6.40
CA TYR A 135 -13.89 8.41 5.69
C TYR A 135 -14.01 8.15 4.18
N ASP A 136 -14.53 9.11 3.45
CA ASP A 136 -14.57 9.05 1.99
C ASP A 136 -13.69 10.16 1.41
N VAL A 137 -12.60 9.77 0.79
CA VAL A 137 -11.67 10.65 0.09
C VAL A 137 -11.58 10.30 -1.40
N SER A 138 -12.51 9.49 -1.90
CA SER A 138 -12.56 9.11 -3.33
C SER A 138 -12.72 10.32 -4.25
N ALA A 139 -13.40 11.37 -3.76
CA ALA A 139 -13.49 12.67 -4.37
C ALA A 139 -12.90 13.73 -3.39
N PRO A 140 -11.58 13.96 -3.41
CA PRO A 140 -10.90 14.71 -2.36
C PRO A 140 -11.31 16.19 -2.25
N GLY A 141 -11.94 16.75 -3.28
CA GLY A 141 -12.53 18.08 -3.24
C GLY A 141 -13.82 18.17 -2.41
N VAL A 142 -14.48 17.05 -2.14
CA VAL A 142 -15.74 16.97 -1.36
C VAL A 142 -15.68 15.74 -0.45
N PRO A 143 -14.77 15.69 0.52
CA PRO A 143 -14.63 14.54 1.40
C PRO A 143 -15.83 14.40 2.34
N ALA A 144 -16.12 13.17 2.78
CA ALA A 144 -17.20 12.89 3.71
C ALA A 144 -16.72 12.00 4.85
N THR A 145 -17.37 12.09 6.00
CA THR A 145 -17.13 11.23 7.17
C THR A 145 -18.44 10.73 7.76
N SER A 146 -18.41 9.56 8.38
CA SER A 146 -19.57 8.97 9.05
C SER A 146 -19.13 8.10 10.24
N ASP A 147 -19.97 7.99 11.24
CA ASP A 147 -19.77 7.06 12.37
C ASP A 147 -20.24 5.64 12.06
N THR A 148 -20.86 5.43 10.91
CA THR A 148 -21.34 4.13 10.46
C THR A 148 -20.46 3.60 9.33
N PRO A 149 -19.81 2.44 9.50
CA PRO A 149 -19.05 1.80 8.44
C PRO A 149 -19.95 1.45 7.25
N ARG A 150 -19.45 1.56 6.03
CA ARG A 150 -20.23 1.27 4.83
C ARG A 150 -20.68 -0.20 4.73
N ARG A 151 -19.92 -1.13 5.34
CA ARG A 151 -20.24 -2.56 5.41
C ARG A 151 -21.54 -2.89 6.15
N SER A 152 -22.02 -2.00 7.02
CA SER A 152 -23.27 -2.20 7.78
C SER A 152 -24.49 -1.65 7.05
N MET A 153 -24.37 -1.12 5.84
CA MET A 153 -25.46 -0.60 5.02
C MET A 153 -25.90 -1.56 3.89
N GLY A 154 -25.36 -2.79 3.86
CA GLY A 154 -25.70 -3.84 2.91
C GLY A 154 -26.76 -4.81 3.40
#